data_803d495928e4f965f9511972abb88c4f
#
_entry.id   803d495928e4f965f9511972abb88c4f
#
_cell.length_a   1.000
_cell.length_b   1.000
_cell.length_c   1.000
_cell.angle_alpha   90.00
_cell.angle_beta   90.00
_cell.angle_gamma   90.00
#
_symmetry.space_group_name_H-M   'P 1'
#
loop_
_entity.id
_entity.type
_entity.pdbx_description
1 polymer ?
#
loop_
_entity_poly.entity_id
_entity_poly.type
_entity_poly.pdbx_seq_one_letter_code
_entity_poly.pdbx_strand_id
1 'polypeptide(L)'
;MRERTLSIHGNTVARFIYGTAWKEEETQRLTELAIRNGFRGIDTANQRHHYHEAAVGAGIGAVIASGLVTRDELFLQTKYTFQRGQDHRLPYDPNAPIATQVEQSFTNSLEHLDTDWIDSYLLHGPTHAAGLTDGDWEAWQAMETIHQNGQARLLGVSNFSIEQLK
;
A
#
# COMPACT_ATOMS: atom_id res chain seq x y z
N MET A 1 14.53 20.15 -16.36
CA MET A 1 14.35 18.89 -15.58
C MET A 1 12.95 18.36 -15.87
N ARG A 2 12.79 17.08 -16.24
CA ARG A 2 11.44 16.52 -16.39
C ARG A 2 10.79 16.48 -14.99
N GLU A 3 9.53 16.90 -14.90
CA GLU A 3 8.79 16.80 -13.64
C GLU A 3 8.81 15.34 -13.12
N ARG A 4 9.14 15.17 -11.85
CA ARG A 4 9.20 13.85 -11.19
C ARG A 4 7.83 13.38 -10.69
N THR A 5 6.83 14.25 -10.76
CA THR A 5 5.48 14.02 -10.25
C THR A 5 4.41 14.29 -11.30
N LEU A 6 3.22 13.77 -11.06
CA LEU A 6 1.97 14.04 -11.76
C LEU A 6 0.96 14.55 -10.74
N SER A 7 -0.03 15.31 -11.18
CA SER A 7 -1.20 15.62 -10.36
C SER A 7 -2.39 14.75 -10.81
N ILE A 8 -2.97 14.01 -9.88
CA ILE A 8 -4.17 13.18 -10.10
C ILE A 8 -5.19 13.57 -9.04
N HIS A 9 -6.32 14.12 -9.46
CA HIS A 9 -7.38 14.62 -8.56
C HIS A 9 -6.85 15.53 -7.44
N GLY A 10 -5.89 16.40 -7.76
CA GLY A 10 -5.28 17.30 -6.78
C GLY A 10 -4.17 16.69 -5.92
N ASN A 11 -3.96 15.37 -5.99
CA ASN A 11 -2.90 14.68 -5.27
C ASN A 11 -1.62 14.60 -6.11
N THR A 12 -0.47 14.76 -5.46
CA THR A 12 0.84 14.59 -6.08
C THR A 12 1.21 13.11 -6.12
N VAL A 13 1.42 12.59 -7.32
CA VAL A 13 1.78 11.18 -7.55
C VAL A 13 3.18 11.10 -8.17
N ALA A 14 4.04 10.25 -7.64
CA ALA A 14 5.37 10.02 -8.20
C ALA A 14 5.28 9.35 -9.58
N ARG A 15 6.03 9.83 -10.57
CA ARG A 15 6.08 9.21 -11.91
C ARG A 15 6.76 7.86 -11.93
N PHE A 16 7.70 7.63 -11.01
CA PHE A 16 8.42 6.37 -10.84
C PHE A 16 8.23 5.89 -9.43
N ILE A 17 7.73 4.68 -9.29
CA ILE A 17 7.45 4.02 -8.01
C ILE A 17 8.39 2.82 -7.88
N TYR A 18 9.10 2.74 -6.76
CA TYR A 18 9.95 1.61 -6.43
C TYR A 18 9.12 0.51 -5.79
N GLY A 19 9.09 -0.68 -6.39
CA GLY A 19 8.40 -1.85 -5.87
C GLY A 19 9.26 -2.66 -4.91
N THR A 20 8.70 -3.02 -3.76
CA THR A 20 9.42 -3.69 -2.66
C THR A 20 9.17 -5.19 -2.56
N ALA A 21 8.40 -5.79 -3.48
CA ALA A 21 8.16 -7.23 -3.50
C ALA A 21 9.44 -8.05 -3.66
N TRP A 22 9.51 -9.22 -2.99
CA TRP A 22 10.59 -10.21 -3.11
C TRP A 22 11.99 -9.69 -2.72
N LYS A 23 12.07 -8.77 -1.76
CA LYS A 23 13.34 -8.22 -1.27
C LYS A 23 13.82 -8.82 0.05
N GLU A 24 12.93 -9.52 0.75
CA GLU A 24 13.21 -10.23 2.00
C GLU A 24 13.99 -9.36 3.00
N GLU A 25 15.13 -9.83 3.48
CA GLU A 25 15.99 -9.12 4.44
C GLU A 25 16.63 -7.85 3.85
N GLU A 26 16.74 -7.76 2.53
CA GLU A 26 17.28 -6.60 1.84
C GLU A 26 16.27 -5.44 1.73
N THR A 27 15.01 -5.65 2.11
CA THR A 27 13.93 -4.68 1.89
C THR A 27 14.26 -3.31 2.47
N GLN A 28 14.72 -3.23 3.72
CA GLN A 28 15.08 -1.95 4.35
C GLN A 28 16.20 -1.25 3.56
N ARG A 29 17.32 -1.92 3.37
CA ARG A 29 18.50 -1.36 2.68
C ARG A 29 18.16 -0.90 1.27
N LEU A 30 17.39 -1.68 0.51
CA LEU A 30 17.02 -1.34 -0.86
C LEU A 30 16.00 -0.20 -0.91
N THR A 31 15.11 -0.07 0.07
CA THR A 31 14.20 1.08 0.20
C THR A 31 14.99 2.37 0.46
N GLU A 32 15.92 2.36 1.41
CA GLU A 32 16.83 3.48 1.65
C GLU A 32 17.62 3.86 0.39
N LEU A 33 18.18 2.87 -0.29
CA LEU A 33 18.98 3.08 -1.51
C LEU A 33 18.12 3.71 -2.62
N ALA A 34 16.88 3.25 -2.82
CA ALA A 34 15.97 3.81 -3.80
C ALA A 34 15.69 5.29 -3.52
N ILE A 35 15.35 5.65 -2.27
CA ILE A 35 15.07 7.04 -1.89
C ILE A 35 16.32 7.91 -2.04
N ARG A 36 17.50 7.42 -1.63
CA ARG A 36 18.79 8.13 -1.80
C ARG A 36 19.14 8.37 -3.27
N ASN A 37 18.71 7.49 -4.16
CA ASN A 37 18.88 7.65 -5.62
C ASN A 37 17.74 8.44 -6.28
N GLY A 38 16.85 9.05 -5.49
CA GLY A 38 15.87 10.03 -5.97
C GLY A 38 14.49 9.48 -6.26
N PHE A 39 14.18 8.20 -5.94
CA PHE A 39 12.81 7.73 -5.89
C PHE A 39 12.05 8.49 -4.82
N ARG A 40 10.80 8.82 -5.12
CA ARG A 40 9.86 9.46 -4.18
C ARG A 40 8.54 8.69 -4.09
N GLY A 41 8.33 7.68 -4.93
CA GLY A 41 7.23 6.72 -4.85
C GLY A 41 7.74 5.36 -4.37
N ILE A 42 7.07 4.79 -3.37
CA ILE A 42 7.35 3.46 -2.80
C ILE A 42 6.05 2.66 -2.83
N ASP A 43 6.12 1.45 -3.40
CA ASP A 43 5.01 0.49 -3.42
C ASP A 43 5.32 -0.71 -2.55
N THR A 44 4.41 -1.02 -1.64
CA THR A 44 4.44 -2.20 -0.77
C THR A 44 3.05 -2.83 -0.66
N ALA A 45 2.90 -3.81 0.19
CA ALA A 45 1.60 -4.41 0.54
C ALA A 45 1.67 -5.05 1.94
N ASN A 46 0.54 -5.05 2.64
CA ASN A 46 0.41 -5.83 3.87
C ASN A 46 0.14 -7.31 3.53
N GLN A 47 1.16 -7.95 2.96
CA GLN A 47 1.18 -9.33 2.51
C GLN A 47 2.57 -9.92 2.77
N ARG A 48 2.75 -10.52 3.94
CA ARG A 48 4.08 -10.99 4.38
C ARG A 48 4.64 -12.12 3.50
N HIS A 49 3.81 -12.75 2.69
CA HIS A 49 4.25 -13.76 1.74
C HIS A 49 5.28 -13.21 0.71
N HIS A 50 5.06 -11.98 0.23
CA HIS A 50 5.92 -11.39 -0.82
C HIS A 50 6.56 -10.06 -0.42
N TYR A 51 6.10 -9.43 0.67
CA TYR A 51 6.51 -8.09 1.08
C TYR A 51 6.97 -8.09 2.54
N HIS A 52 7.88 -7.21 2.88
CA HIS A 52 8.27 -6.95 4.25
C HIS A 52 7.98 -5.48 4.60
N GLU A 53 6.69 -5.16 4.76
CA GLU A 53 6.21 -3.78 4.91
C GLU A 53 6.85 -3.04 6.09
N ALA A 54 7.04 -3.71 7.25
CA ALA A 54 7.73 -3.11 8.39
C ALA A 54 9.19 -2.73 8.08
N ALA A 55 9.88 -3.51 7.25
CA ALA A 55 11.23 -3.17 6.79
C ALA A 55 11.23 -2.00 5.78
N VAL A 56 10.14 -1.82 5.01
CA VAL A 56 9.94 -0.61 4.19
C VAL A 56 9.83 0.61 5.09
N GLY A 57 9.00 0.55 6.13
CA GLY A 57 8.85 1.63 7.12
C GLY A 57 10.17 1.97 7.80
N ALA A 58 10.93 0.96 8.24
CA ALA A 58 12.26 1.17 8.82
C ALA A 58 13.22 1.90 7.86
N GLY A 59 13.21 1.54 6.57
CA GLY A 59 14.02 2.20 5.55
C GLY A 59 13.59 3.67 5.31
N ILE A 60 12.29 3.92 5.28
CA ILE A 60 11.73 5.28 5.16
C ILE A 60 12.11 6.12 6.40
N GLY A 61 11.91 5.59 7.61
CA GLY A 61 12.26 6.24 8.86
C GLY A 61 13.73 6.63 8.91
N ALA A 62 14.63 5.74 8.47
CA ALA A 62 16.06 6.02 8.44
C ALA A 62 16.43 7.21 7.52
N VAL A 63 15.81 7.32 6.34
CA VAL A 63 16.10 8.45 5.44
C VAL A 63 15.45 9.74 5.90
N ILE A 64 14.28 9.71 6.53
CA ILE A 64 13.64 10.88 7.16
C ILE A 64 14.49 11.37 8.32
N ALA A 65 14.92 10.47 9.21
CA ALA A 65 15.80 10.80 10.34
C ALA A 65 17.14 11.41 9.90
N SER A 66 17.65 11.03 8.72
CA SER A 66 18.87 11.62 8.15
C SER A 66 18.66 13.02 7.55
N GLY A 67 17.43 13.53 7.51
CA GLY A 67 17.08 14.81 6.91
C GLY A 67 17.12 14.82 5.37
N LEU A 68 17.17 13.66 4.72
CA LEU A 68 17.23 13.57 3.26
C LEU A 68 15.88 13.90 2.60
N VAL A 69 14.79 13.46 3.21
CA VAL A 69 13.41 13.69 2.77
C VAL A 69 12.50 13.85 3.98
N THR A 70 11.32 14.45 3.76
CA THR A 70 10.19 14.44 4.71
C THR A 70 9.13 13.44 4.26
N ARG A 71 8.19 13.09 5.14
CA ARG A 71 7.05 12.20 4.79
C ARG A 71 6.22 12.76 3.63
N ASP A 72 6.00 14.08 3.61
CA ASP A 72 5.20 14.76 2.57
C ASP A 72 5.86 14.76 1.18
N GLU A 73 7.16 14.51 1.10
CA GLU A 73 7.87 14.38 -0.17
C GLU A 73 7.79 12.97 -0.75
N LEU A 74 7.23 12.01 0.00
CA LEU A 74 7.08 10.61 -0.41
C LEU A 74 5.64 10.31 -0.81
N PHE A 75 5.48 9.53 -1.86
CA PHE A 75 4.24 8.88 -2.26
C PHE A 75 4.30 7.41 -1.82
N LEU A 76 3.52 7.04 -0.80
CA LEU A 76 3.45 5.69 -0.27
C LEU A 76 2.19 4.99 -0.75
N GLN A 77 2.38 3.82 -1.37
CA GLN A 77 1.31 2.93 -1.79
C GLN A 77 1.40 1.61 -1.05
N THR A 78 0.29 1.18 -0.45
CA THR A 78 0.14 -0.16 0.12
C THR A 78 -1.18 -0.79 -0.29
N LYS A 79 -1.43 -2.04 0.13
CA LYS A 79 -2.53 -2.85 -0.40
C LYS A 79 -3.16 -3.71 0.68
N TYR A 80 -4.49 -3.83 0.65
CA TYR A 80 -5.20 -4.90 1.31
C TYR A 80 -5.16 -6.16 0.46
N THR A 81 -4.87 -7.30 1.07
CA THR A 81 -4.83 -8.61 0.41
C THR A 81 -5.75 -9.58 1.14
N PHE A 82 -6.70 -10.16 0.40
CA PHE A 82 -7.57 -11.21 0.94
C PHE A 82 -6.76 -12.42 1.43
N GLN A 83 -7.34 -13.19 2.36
CA GLN A 83 -6.70 -14.34 3.01
C GLN A 83 -6.07 -15.33 2.02
N ARG A 84 -6.70 -15.58 0.87
CA ARG A 84 -6.16 -16.48 -0.16
C ARG A 84 -4.82 -16.05 -0.76
N GLY A 85 -4.48 -14.77 -0.66
CA GLY A 85 -3.20 -14.21 -1.13
C GLY A 85 -2.16 -14.07 -0.02
N GLN A 86 -2.51 -14.43 1.22
CA GLN A 86 -1.64 -14.38 2.38
C GLN A 86 -0.97 -15.74 2.65
N ASP A 87 -0.01 -15.76 3.55
CA ASP A 87 0.46 -16.97 4.23
C ASP A 87 -0.13 -17.04 5.65
N HIS A 88 0.48 -17.80 6.54
CA HIS A 88 0.03 -17.95 7.93
C HIS A 88 0.17 -16.67 8.80
N ARG A 89 0.87 -15.64 8.31
CA ARG A 89 1.12 -14.36 9.01
C ARG A 89 0.09 -13.32 8.56
N LEU A 90 -1.13 -13.46 9.07
CA LEU A 90 -2.23 -12.58 8.70
C LEU A 90 -2.16 -11.25 9.47
N PRO A 91 -2.38 -10.10 8.81
CA PRO A 91 -2.45 -8.80 9.47
C PRO A 91 -3.85 -8.48 10.03
N TYR A 92 -4.72 -9.47 10.09
CA TYR A 92 -6.12 -9.34 10.54
C TYR A 92 -6.64 -10.68 11.07
N ASP A 93 -7.75 -10.64 11.81
CA ASP A 93 -8.51 -11.83 12.21
C ASP A 93 -9.24 -12.42 10.99
N PRO A 94 -8.89 -13.65 10.54
CA PRO A 94 -9.53 -14.28 9.38
C PRO A 94 -11.01 -14.63 9.59
N ASN A 95 -11.50 -14.61 10.83
CA ASN A 95 -12.90 -14.89 11.17
C ASN A 95 -13.75 -13.61 11.29
N ALA A 96 -13.13 -12.44 11.25
CA ALA A 96 -13.84 -11.17 11.27
C ALA A 96 -14.55 -10.91 9.92
N PRO A 97 -15.60 -10.06 9.90
CA PRO A 97 -16.16 -9.53 8.65
C PRO A 97 -15.08 -8.90 7.77
N ILE A 98 -15.25 -8.94 6.46
CA ILE A 98 -14.25 -8.42 5.50
C ILE A 98 -13.95 -6.94 5.76
N ALA A 99 -14.97 -6.14 6.05
CA ALA A 99 -14.76 -4.73 6.40
C ALA A 99 -13.79 -4.58 7.58
N THR A 100 -13.96 -5.38 8.64
CA THR A 100 -13.06 -5.39 9.80
C THR A 100 -11.66 -5.87 9.44
N GLN A 101 -11.53 -6.87 8.56
CA GLN A 101 -10.22 -7.33 8.08
C GLN A 101 -9.48 -6.20 7.33
N VAL A 102 -10.18 -5.42 6.50
CA VAL A 102 -9.62 -4.26 5.78
C VAL A 102 -9.12 -3.21 6.78
N GLU A 103 -9.94 -2.85 7.78
CA GLU A 103 -9.57 -1.88 8.82
C GLU A 103 -8.36 -2.33 9.65
N GLN A 104 -8.31 -3.59 10.07
CA GLN A 104 -7.20 -4.17 10.82
C GLN A 104 -5.92 -4.18 9.98
N SER A 105 -6.01 -4.61 8.71
CA SER A 105 -4.89 -4.60 7.77
C SER A 105 -4.37 -3.19 7.53
N PHE A 106 -5.25 -2.20 7.37
CA PHE A 106 -4.89 -0.81 7.15
C PHE A 106 -4.19 -0.21 8.38
N THR A 107 -4.76 -0.41 9.57
CA THR A 107 -4.16 0.02 10.85
C THR A 107 -2.75 -0.56 11.01
N ASN A 108 -2.59 -1.85 10.75
CA ASN A 108 -1.29 -2.50 10.81
C ASN A 108 -0.30 -1.95 9.74
N SER A 109 -0.78 -1.57 8.55
CA SER A 109 0.06 -0.88 7.57
C SER A 109 0.54 0.48 8.05
N LEU A 110 -0.31 1.27 8.71
CA LEU A 110 0.07 2.55 9.30
C LEU A 110 1.17 2.37 10.37
N GLU A 111 1.03 1.35 11.23
CA GLU A 111 2.05 0.98 12.23
C GLU A 111 3.37 0.56 11.58
N HIS A 112 3.32 -0.32 10.57
CA HIS A 112 4.50 -0.78 9.85
C HIS A 112 5.26 0.36 9.17
N LEU A 113 4.54 1.32 8.59
CA LEU A 113 5.10 2.42 7.80
C LEU A 113 5.38 3.68 8.63
N ASP A 114 5.06 3.66 9.93
CA ASP A 114 5.22 4.77 10.88
C ASP A 114 4.63 6.07 10.32
N THR A 115 3.33 6.05 9.98
CA THR A 115 2.62 7.18 9.36
C THR A 115 1.14 7.16 9.71
N ASP A 116 0.50 8.34 9.72
CA ASP A 116 -0.94 8.48 9.98
C ASP A 116 -1.79 8.37 8.72
N TRP A 117 -1.21 8.36 7.54
CA TRP A 117 -1.91 8.32 6.25
C TRP A 117 -1.09 7.67 5.13
N ILE A 118 -1.80 7.15 4.13
CA ILE A 118 -1.26 6.52 2.93
C ILE A 118 -1.68 7.34 1.70
N ASP A 119 -0.78 7.52 0.72
CA ASP A 119 -1.09 8.26 -0.50
C ASP A 119 -1.97 7.45 -1.46
N SER A 120 -1.77 6.13 -1.52
CA SER A 120 -2.56 5.22 -2.36
C SER A 120 -2.81 3.89 -1.65
N TYR A 121 -4.08 3.51 -1.48
CA TYR A 121 -4.47 2.23 -0.90
C TYR A 121 -5.18 1.39 -1.95
N LEU A 122 -4.66 0.19 -2.24
CA LEU A 122 -5.17 -0.67 -3.30
C LEU A 122 -5.82 -1.93 -2.76
N LEU A 123 -6.91 -2.35 -3.40
CA LEU A 123 -7.35 -3.74 -3.33
C LEU A 123 -6.39 -4.59 -4.20
N HIS A 124 -5.62 -5.48 -3.55
CA HIS A 124 -4.48 -6.17 -4.18
C HIS A 124 -4.89 -7.15 -5.29
N GLY A 125 -6.12 -7.59 -5.29
CA GLY A 125 -6.74 -8.41 -6.30
C GLY A 125 -8.15 -8.81 -5.89
N PRO A 126 -9.00 -9.21 -6.84
CA PRO A 126 -10.35 -9.66 -6.53
C PRO A 126 -10.34 -11.02 -5.85
N THR A 127 -11.43 -11.40 -5.19
CA THR A 127 -11.57 -12.73 -4.55
C THR A 127 -11.56 -13.88 -5.56
N HIS A 128 -11.98 -13.65 -6.81
CA HIS A 128 -12.03 -14.65 -7.88
C HIS A 128 -11.43 -14.11 -9.18
N ALA A 129 -11.00 -15.02 -10.04
CA ALA A 129 -10.42 -14.67 -11.34
C ALA A 129 -11.44 -14.07 -12.33
N ALA A 130 -12.72 -14.33 -12.15
CA ALA A 130 -13.79 -13.82 -13.00
C ALA A 130 -14.97 -13.32 -12.17
N GLY A 131 -15.53 -12.18 -12.58
CA GLY A 131 -16.60 -11.49 -11.85
C GLY A 131 -16.13 -10.80 -10.57
N LEU A 132 -17.06 -10.19 -9.88
CA LEU A 132 -16.88 -9.61 -8.54
C LEU A 132 -17.90 -10.24 -7.59
N THR A 133 -17.52 -10.41 -6.34
CA THR A 133 -18.36 -10.98 -5.29
C THR A 133 -18.81 -9.91 -4.31
N ASP A 134 -19.78 -10.23 -3.46
CA ASP A 134 -20.18 -9.35 -2.35
C ASP A 134 -18.99 -9.01 -1.44
N GLY A 135 -18.05 -9.95 -1.28
CA GLY A 135 -16.83 -9.72 -0.51
C GLY A 135 -15.87 -8.69 -1.13
N ASP A 136 -15.79 -8.62 -2.47
CA ASP A 136 -15.01 -7.58 -3.15
C ASP A 136 -15.63 -6.20 -2.91
N TRP A 137 -16.96 -6.12 -2.95
CA TRP A 137 -17.69 -4.88 -2.69
C TRP A 137 -17.63 -4.47 -1.22
N GLU A 138 -17.73 -5.42 -0.28
CA GLU A 138 -17.56 -5.14 1.16
C GLU A 138 -16.16 -4.57 1.44
N ALA A 139 -15.12 -5.17 0.86
CA ALA A 139 -13.76 -4.66 0.99
C ALA A 139 -13.63 -3.25 0.40
N TRP A 140 -14.19 -3.02 -0.78
CA TRP A 140 -14.16 -1.70 -1.42
C TRP A 140 -14.87 -0.62 -0.59
N GLN A 141 -16.05 -0.91 -0.05
CA GLN A 141 -16.78 0.02 0.83
C GLN A 141 -16.00 0.38 2.10
N ALA A 142 -15.32 -0.60 2.70
CA ALA A 142 -14.44 -0.33 3.84
C ALA A 142 -13.26 0.58 3.45
N MET A 143 -12.65 0.35 2.28
CA MET A 143 -11.60 1.23 1.75
C MET A 143 -12.13 2.65 1.48
N GLU A 144 -13.35 2.79 0.95
CA GLU A 144 -14.00 4.11 0.76
C GLU A 144 -14.19 4.85 2.09
N THR A 145 -14.55 4.14 3.15
CA THR A 145 -14.65 4.71 4.50
C THR A 145 -13.30 5.24 4.99
N ILE A 146 -12.22 4.48 4.81
CA ILE A 146 -10.85 4.90 5.13
C ILE A 146 -10.47 6.16 4.34
N HIS A 147 -10.82 6.21 3.05
CA HIS A 147 -10.59 7.37 2.20
C HIS A 147 -11.39 8.61 2.66
N GLN A 148 -12.67 8.45 2.96
CA GLN A 148 -13.55 9.53 3.45
C GLN A 148 -13.04 10.10 4.78
N ASN A 149 -12.41 9.28 5.63
CA ASN A 149 -11.76 9.70 6.86
C ASN A 149 -10.42 10.42 6.63
N GLY A 150 -9.97 10.55 5.37
CA GLY A 150 -8.72 11.23 5.01
C GLY A 150 -7.45 10.42 5.25
N GLN A 151 -7.58 9.15 5.63
CA GLN A 151 -6.43 8.29 5.95
C GLN A 151 -5.77 7.66 4.70
N ALA A 152 -6.52 7.54 3.59
CA ALA A 152 -6.00 7.18 2.27
C ALA A 152 -6.39 8.26 1.26
N ARG A 153 -5.43 8.84 0.53
CA ARG A 153 -5.68 9.94 -0.41
C ARG A 153 -6.25 9.48 -1.74
N LEU A 154 -5.83 8.30 -2.20
CA LEU A 154 -6.27 7.67 -3.44
C LEU A 154 -6.63 6.21 -3.18
N LEU A 155 -7.65 5.73 -3.87
CA LEU A 155 -8.00 4.31 -3.92
C LEU A 155 -7.76 3.76 -5.31
N GLY A 156 -7.55 2.45 -5.39
CA GLY A 156 -7.40 1.75 -6.66
C GLY A 156 -7.42 0.24 -6.49
N VAL A 157 -7.24 -0.44 -7.60
CA VAL A 157 -7.24 -1.90 -7.66
C VAL A 157 -6.00 -2.41 -8.39
N SER A 158 -5.64 -3.65 -8.12
CA SER A 158 -4.54 -4.38 -8.76
C SER A 158 -5.00 -5.77 -9.15
N ASN A 159 -4.45 -6.34 -10.22
CA ASN A 159 -4.78 -7.69 -10.68
C ASN A 159 -6.27 -7.90 -11.07
N PHE A 160 -6.95 -6.85 -11.49
CA PHE A 160 -8.30 -6.90 -12.04
C PHE A 160 -8.26 -7.02 -13.56
N SER A 161 -9.16 -7.82 -14.13
CA SER A 161 -9.36 -7.88 -15.57
C SER A 161 -10.17 -6.66 -16.06
N ILE A 162 -10.13 -6.41 -17.38
CA ILE A 162 -10.93 -5.33 -17.99
C ILE A 162 -12.42 -5.55 -17.75
N GLU A 163 -12.87 -6.80 -17.75
CA GLU A 163 -14.27 -7.19 -17.51
C GLU A 163 -14.71 -6.86 -16.08
N GLN A 164 -13.80 -6.99 -15.11
CA GLN A 164 -14.05 -6.65 -13.70
C GLN A 164 -14.03 -5.14 -13.43
N LEU A 165 -13.47 -4.35 -14.35
CA LEU A 165 -13.40 -2.89 -14.25
C LEU A 165 -14.55 -2.16 -14.97
N LYS A 166 -15.39 -2.90 -15.75
CA LYS A 166 -16.56 -2.39 -16.46
C LYS A 166 -17.82 -2.46 -15.60
#